data_880ceaeb98ce70ae32bfbd047f5e9c37
#
_entry.id   880ceaeb98ce70ae32bfbd047f5e9c37
#
_cell.length_a   1.000
_cell.length_b   1.000
_cell.length_c   1.000
_cell.angle_alpha   90.00
_cell.angle_beta   90.00
_cell.angle_gamma   90.00
#
_symmetry.space_group_name_H-M   'P 1'
#
loop_
_entity.id
_entity.type
_entity.pdbx_description
1 polymer ?
#
loop_
_entity_poly.entity_id
_entity_poly.type
_entity_poly.pdbx_seq_one_letter_code
_entity_poly.pdbx_strand_id
1 'polypeptide(L)'
;MKKLDFYFDFASPNAYFGYQVLKNFPEKYDCEINFKPVLLGGIFKSTNNKPPMEQFFGVLNKNEYQSLEIERFVERHKLSKFKMNPHFPVITLQIMRAAVAADMDGYLEAVSYTHLTLPTTWLV
;
A
#
# COMPACT_ATOMS: atom_id res chain seq x y z
N MET A 1 8.11 23.85 6.13
CA MET A 1 8.01 22.53 5.47
C MET A 1 6.93 21.72 6.18
N LYS A 2 5.96 21.23 5.43
CA LYS A 2 4.87 20.40 5.94
C LYS A 2 5.36 18.96 6.11
N LYS A 3 4.83 18.23 7.10
CA LYS A 3 5.14 16.82 7.30
C LYS A 3 3.90 15.97 7.05
N LEU A 4 4.08 14.87 6.32
CA LEU A 4 3.04 13.91 6.00
C LEU A 4 3.49 12.52 6.46
N ASP A 5 2.75 11.91 7.35
CA ASP A 5 2.97 10.51 7.73
C ASP A 5 2.18 9.60 6.79
N PHE A 6 2.88 8.73 6.09
CA PHE A 6 2.30 7.76 5.18
C PHE A 6 2.37 6.35 5.78
N TYR A 7 1.24 5.90 6.30
CA TYR A 7 1.11 4.55 6.85
C TYR A 7 0.86 3.55 5.74
N PHE A 8 1.62 2.47 5.71
CA PHE A 8 1.53 1.49 4.63
C PHE A 8 1.74 0.05 5.11
N ASP A 9 1.13 -0.88 4.39
CA ASP A 9 1.42 -2.30 4.42
C ASP A 9 1.62 -2.78 2.98
N PHE A 10 2.66 -3.57 2.74
CA PHE A 10 2.91 -4.13 1.40
C PHE A 10 1.79 -5.06 0.90
N ALA A 11 0.88 -5.50 1.76
CA ALA A 11 -0.32 -6.22 1.34
C ALA A 11 -1.39 -5.32 0.71
N SER A 12 -1.30 -4.00 0.84
CA SER A 12 -2.34 -3.08 0.39
C SER A 12 -2.06 -2.52 -1.02
N PRO A 13 -2.85 -2.88 -2.05
CA PRO A 13 -2.76 -2.23 -3.35
C PRO A 13 -3.02 -0.72 -3.27
N ASN A 14 -3.91 -0.29 -2.39
CA ASN A 14 -4.20 1.12 -2.19
C ASN A 14 -3.00 1.90 -1.63
N ALA A 15 -2.19 1.28 -0.78
CA ALA A 15 -0.94 1.88 -0.32
C ALA A 15 0.07 2.05 -1.47
N TYR A 16 0.16 1.08 -2.37
CA TYR A 16 0.95 1.22 -3.60
C TYR A 16 0.47 2.41 -4.46
N PHE A 17 -0.83 2.51 -4.68
CA PHE A 17 -1.40 3.61 -5.46
C PHE A 17 -1.16 4.96 -4.79
N GLY A 18 -1.36 5.03 -3.47
CA GLY A 18 -1.04 6.21 -2.69
C GLY A 18 0.42 6.62 -2.83
N TYR A 19 1.35 5.68 -2.72
CA TYR A 19 2.77 5.92 -2.92
C TYR A 19 3.08 6.49 -4.32
N GLN A 20 2.50 5.90 -5.38
CA GLN A 20 2.72 6.37 -6.75
C GLN A 20 2.30 7.83 -6.97
N VAL A 21 1.29 8.28 -6.24
CA VAL A 21 0.86 9.69 -6.27
C VAL A 21 1.76 10.54 -5.38
N LEU A 22 2.10 10.06 -4.18
CA LEU A 22 2.83 10.82 -3.16
C LEU A 22 4.30 11.06 -3.49
N LYS A 23 4.92 10.19 -4.27
CA LYS A 23 6.38 10.29 -4.57
C LYS A 23 6.83 11.63 -5.15
N ASN A 24 5.91 12.36 -5.80
CA ASN A 24 6.20 13.68 -6.37
C ASN A 24 5.75 14.84 -5.47
N PHE A 25 5.17 14.56 -4.29
CA PHE A 25 4.67 15.58 -3.38
C PHE A 25 5.76 16.44 -2.75
N PRO A 26 6.93 15.89 -2.33
CA PRO A 26 7.99 16.71 -1.75
C PRO A 26 8.36 17.88 -2.64
N GLU A 27 8.57 17.64 -3.93
CA GLU A 27 8.95 18.70 -4.88
C GLU A 27 7.79 19.67 -5.15
N LYS A 28 6.57 19.15 -5.27
CA LYS A 28 5.39 19.95 -5.67
C LYS A 28 4.82 20.81 -4.55
N TYR A 29 4.89 20.34 -3.30
CA TYR A 29 4.17 20.94 -2.17
C TYR A 29 5.05 21.34 -0.99
N ASP A 30 6.37 21.32 -1.14
CA ASP A 30 7.33 21.60 -0.06
C ASP A 30 6.98 20.82 1.21
N CYS A 31 6.96 19.50 1.09
CA CYS A 31 6.63 18.61 2.18
C CYS A 31 7.63 17.46 2.34
N GLU A 32 7.75 16.97 3.55
CA GLU A 32 8.50 15.77 3.90
C GLU A 32 7.52 14.61 4.10
N ILE A 33 7.83 13.45 3.56
CA ILE A 33 7.03 12.24 3.74
C ILE A 33 7.74 11.30 4.71
N ASN A 34 7.11 11.00 5.82
CA ASN A 34 7.57 10.00 6.78
C ASN A 34 6.85 8.67 6.49
N PHE A 35 7.60 7.66 6.11
CA PHE A 35 7.05 6.32 5.89
C PHE A 35 6.86 5.60 7.22
N LYS A 36 5.66 5.08 7.46
CA LYS A 36 5.26 4.39 8.68
C LYS A 36 4.77 2.96 8.35
N PRO A 37 5.64 1.95 8.45
CA PRO A 37 5.23 0.58 8.20
C PRO A 37 4.27 0.10 9.28
N VAL A 38 3.17 -0.51 8.87
CA VAL A 38 2.14 -1.07 9.76
C VAL A 38 1.70 -2.45 9.29
N LEU A 39 1.29 -3.31 10.21
CA LEU A 39 0.67 -4.58 9.87
C LEU A 39 -0.85 -4.40 9.80
N LEU A 40 -1.40 -4.22 8.60
CA LEU A 40 -2.80 -3.89 8.40
C LEU A 40 -3.75 -4.98 8.95
N GLY A 41 -3.44 -6.24 8.72
CA GLY A 41 -4.21 -7.35 9.29
C GLY A 41 -4.24 -7.36 10.82
N GLY A 42 -3.14 -6.98 11.45
CA GLY A 42 -3.05 -6.79 12.90
C GLY A 42 -3.93 -5.64 13.40
N ILE A 43 -3.96 -4.53 12.66
CA ILE A 43 -4.82 -3.39 12.98
C ILE A 43 -6.29 -3.79 12.88
N PHE A 44 -6.72 -4.47 11.82
CA PHE A 44 -8.11 -4.96 11.71
C PHE A 44 -8.49 -5.83 12.90
N LYS A 45 -7.62 -6.77 13.27
CA LYS A 45 -7.86 -7.65 14.41
C LYS A 45 -7.99 -6.89 15.73
N SER A 46 -7.07 -5.96 16.00
CA SER A 46 -7.03 -5.21 17.27
C SER A 46 -8.16 -4.20 17.41
N THR A 47 -8.73 -3.73 16.31
CA THR A 47 -9.86 -2.78 16.29
C THR A 47 -11.22 -3.44 16.09
N ASN A 48 -11.27 -4.78 16.09
CA ASN A 48 -12.47 -5.57 15.77
C ASN A 48 -13.09 -5.18 14.41
N ASN A 49 -12.23 -4.92 13.45
CA ASN A 49 -12.61 -4.55 12.09
C ASN A 49 -12.26 -5.68 11.11
N LYS A 50 -12.73 -5.59 9.89
CA LYS A 50 -12.49 -6.58 8.83
C LYS A 50 -11.89 -5.93 7.58
N PRO A 51 -11.12 -6.70 6.80
CA PRO A 51 -10.70 -6.24 5.48
C PRO A 51 -11.90 -5.87 4.61
N PRO A 52 -11.79 -4.84 3.76
CA PRO A 52 -12.93 -4.38 2.93
C PRO A 52 -13.57 -5.47 2.09
N MET A 53 -12.79 -6.40 1.54
CA MET A 53 -13.33 -7.51 0.76
C MET A 53 -14.27 -8.42 1.56
N GLU A 54 -13.96 -8.66 2.84
CA GLU A 54 -14.82 -9.43 3.75
C GLU A 54 -16.00 -8.58 4.23
N GLN A 55 -15.74 -7.32 4.56
CA GLN A 55 -16.77 -6.41 5.09
C GLN A 55 -17.89 -6.17 4.06
N PHE A 56 -17.53 -6.08 2.79
CA PHE A 56 -18.47 -5.82 1.70
C PHE A 56 -18.90 -7.06 0.94
N PHE A 57 -18.54 -8.23 1.44
CA PHE A 57 -19.04 -9.49 0.88
C PHE A 57 -20.56 -9.53 0.98
N GLY A 58 -21.24 -9.73 -0.14
CA GLY A 58 -22.71 -9.71 -0.20
C GLY A 58 -23.34 -8.33 -0.43
N VAL A 59 -22.56 -7.25 -0.43
CA VAL A 59 -23.04 -5.95 -0.91
C VAL A 59 -22.98 -5.94 -2.44
N LEU A 60 -24.15 -5.83 -3.06
CA LEU A 60 -24.29 -5.91 -4.52
C LEU A 60 -23.36 -4.92 -5.24
N ASN A 61 -22.60 -5.42 -6.18
CA ASN A 61 -21.69 -4.67 -7.07
C ASN A 61 -20.55 -3.88 -6.36
N LYS A 62 -20.37 -4.04 -5.05
CA LYS A 62 -19.36 -3.26 -4.32
C LYS A 62 -17.94 -3.67 -4.68
N ASN A 63 -17.66 -4.97 -4.71
CA ASN A 63 -16.33 -5.48 -5.04
C ASN A 63 -16.03 -5.31 -6.54
N GLU A 64 -17.02 -5.50 -7.39
CA GLU A 64 -16.91 -5.26 -8.85
C GLU A 64 -16.60 -3.79 -9.14
N TYR A 65 -17.28 -2.86 -8.46
CA TYR A 65 -16.99 -1.44 -8.58
C TYR A 65 -15.57 -1.12 -8.12
N GLN A 66 -15.10 -1.70 -7.02
CA GLN A 66 -13.73 -1.48 -6.56
C GLN A 66 -12.69 -1.98 -7.58
N SER A 67 -12.92 -3.11 -8.22
CA SER A 67 -12.05 -3.61 -9.29
C SER A 67 -12.00 -2.62 -10.46
N LEU A 68 -13.14 -2.08 -10.86
CA LEU A 68 -13.23 -1.07 -11.91
C LEU A 68 -12.48 0.22 -11.54
N GLU A 69 -12.57 0.67 -10.29
CA GLU A 69 -11.83 1.85 -9.81
C GLU A 69 -10.31 1.62 -9.82
N ILE A 70 -9.86 0.41 -9.49
CA ILE A 70 -8.45 0.03 -9.59
C ILE A 70 -7.99 0.12 -11.06
N GLU A 71 -8.73 -0.45 -11.99
CA GLU A 71 -8.42 -0.39 -13.43
C GLU A 71 -8.32 1.05 -13.92
N ARG A 72 -9.30 1.88 -13.59
CA ARG A 72 -9.32 3.32 -13.93
C ARG A 72 -8.13 4.07 -13.34
N PHE A 73 -7.75 3.76 -12.09
CA PHE A 73 -6.59 4.38 -11.46
C PHE A 73 -5.29 4.00 -12.16
N VAL A 74 -5.12 2.71 -12.45
CA VAL A 74 -3.96 2.17 -13.16
C VAL A 74 -3.81 2.81 -14.54
N GLU A 75 -4.89 2.92 -15.29
CA GLU A 75 -4.94 3.58 -16.59
C GLU A 75 -4.59 5.07 -16.50
N ARG A 76 -5.28 5.79 -15.61
CA ARG A 76 -5.08 7.24 -15.40
C ARG A 76 -3.64 7.60 -15.06
N HIS A 77 -3.01 6.81 -14.20
CA HIS A 77 -1.65 7.03 -13.73
C HIS A 77 -0.59 6.27 -14.55
N LYS A 78 -1.00 5.60 -15.62
CA LYS A 78 -0.11 4.85 -16.53
C LYS A 78 0.77 3.82 -15.78
N LEU A 79 0.20 3.13 -14.82
CA LEU A 79 0.89 2.14 -14.00
C LEU A 79 0.95 0.78 -14.71
N SER A 80 1.53 0.73 -15.89
CA SER A 80 1.56 -0.46 -16.77
C SER A 80 2.24 -1.69 -16.16
N LYS A 81 3.06 -1.48 -15.15
CA LYS A 81 3.75 -2.56 -14.43
C LYS A 81 2.94 -3.13 -13.27
N PHE A 82 1.84 -2.48 -12.88
CA PHE A 82 1.00 -3.01 -11.81
C PHE A 82 0.28 -4.27 -12.24
N LYS A 83 0.35 -5.30 -11.38
CA LYS A 83 -0.44 -6.52 -11.51
C LYS A 83 -0.94 -6.93 -10.13
N MET A 84 -2.22 -7.27 -10.05
CA MET A 84 -2.76 -7.82 -8.82
C MET A 84 -2.12 -9.18 -8.52
N ASN A 85 -1.72 -9.40 -7.26
CA ASN A 85 -1.21 -10.69 -6.84
C ASN A 85 -2.31 -11.76 -6.95
N PRO A 86 -2.09 -12.86 -7.68
CA PRO A 86 -3.09 -13.92 -7.81
C PRO A 86 -3.37 -14.66 -6.48
N HIS A 87 -2.47 -14.54 -5.51
CA HIS A 87 -2.63 -15.12 -4.18
C HIS A 87 -3.14 -14.13 -3.13
N PHE A 88 -3.62 -12.97 -3.57
CA PHE A 88 -4.19 -11.97 -2.66
C PHE A 88 -5.47 -12.49 -1.98
N PRO A 89 -5.67 -12.25 -0.68
CA PRO A 89 -4.81 -11.54 0.26
C PRO A 89 -3.62 -12.40 0.75
N VAL A 90 -2.51 -11.75 1.08
CA VAL A 90 -1.29 -12.40 1.53
C VAL A 90 -0.87 -11.94 2.93
N ILE A 91 -0.15 -12.81 3.63
CA ILE A 91 0.39 -12.51 4.96
C ILE A 91 1.74 -11.79 4.80
N THR A 92 1.83 -10.56 5.28
CA THR A 92 3.02 -9.70 5.14
C THR A 92 3.81 -9.54 6.44
N LEU A 93 3.55 -10.33 7.47
CA LEU A 93 4.16 -10.16 8.79
C LEU A 93 5.70 -10.07 8.73
N GLN A 94 6.34 -10.96 8.00
CA GLN A 94 7.80 -11.00 7.93
C GLN A 94 8.38 -9.79 7.18
N ILE A 95 7.78 -9.43 6.06
CA ILE A 95 8.26 -8.28 5.28
C ILE A 95 7.98 -6.95 6.00
N MET A 96 6.88 -6.84 6.74
CA MET A 96 6.60 -5.66 7.54
C MET A 96 7.53 -5.54 8.76
N ARG A 97 7.94 -6.66 9.37
CA ARG A 97 9.00 -6.67 10.38
C ARG A 97 10.33 -6.21 9.81
N ALA A 98 10.68 -6.66 8.61
CA ALA A 98 11.88 -6.19 7.91
C ALA A 98 11.82 -4.69 7.60
N ALA A 99 10.65 -4.19 7.21
CA ALA A 99 10.44 -2.75 6.98
C ALA A 99 10.63 -1.93 8.26
N VAL A 100 10.11 -2.39 9.39
CA VAL A 100 10.32 -1.73 10.70
C VAL A 100 11.79 -1.74 11.09
N ALA A 101 12.50 -2.86 10.91
CA ALA A 101 13.93 -2.93 11.18
C ALA A 101 14.72 -1.95 10.29
N ALA A 102 14.37 -1.87 9.00
CA ALA A 102 14.98 -0.93 8.08
C ALA A 102 14.72 0.55 8.46
N ASP A 103 13.55 0.84 9.01
CA ASP A 103 13.21 2.18 9.51
C ASP A 103 14.09 2.56 10.71
N MET A 104 14.25 1.63 11.67
CA MET A 104 15.11 1.83 12.83
C MET A 104 16.58 2.06 12.45
N ASP A 105 17.04 1.43 11.39
CA ASP A 105 18.42 1.56 10.87
C ASP A 105 18.59 2.70 9.85
N GLY A 106 17.51 3.43 9.53
CA GLY A 106 17.52 4.53 8.57
C GLY A 106 17.49 4.12 7.10
N TYR A 107 17.19 2.87 6.79
CA TYR A 107 17.14 2.33 5.41
C TYR A 107 15.73 2.18 4.84
N LEU A 108 14.69 2.55 5.59
CA LEU A 108 13.31 2.30 5.19
C LEU A 108 12.95 2.92 3.84
N GLU A 109 13.40 4.12 3.57
CA GLU A 109 13.11 4.80 2.30
C GLU A 109 13.63 4.02 1.10
N ALA A 110 14.87 3.52 1.17
CA ALA A 110 15.45 2.72 0.11
C ALA A 110 14.71 1.38 -0.07
N VAL A 111 14.36 0.70 1.02
CA VAL A 111 13.59 -0.55 0.99
C VAL A 111 12.19 -0.32 0.44
N SER A 112 11.49 0.69 0.93
CA SER A 112 10.16 1.06 0.47
C SER A 112 10.14 1.42 -1.01
N TYR A 113 11.09 2.20 -1.47
CA TYR A 113 11.23 2.54 -2.87
C TYR A 113 11.39 1.29 -3.75
N THR A 114 12.26 0.37 -3.36
CA THR A 114 12.50 -0.87 -4.09
C THR A 114 11.25 -1.76 -4.14
N HIS A 115 10.60 -1.99 -3.01
CA HIS A 115 9.45 -2.89 -2.92
C HIS A 115 8.16 -2.27 -3.48
N LEU A 116 7.90 -0.98 -3.22
CA LEU A 116 6.73 -0.28 -3.71
C LEU A 116 6.76 0.05 -5.20
N THR A 117 7.89 -0.14 -5.85
CA THR A 117 8.03 0.04 -7.29
C THR A 117 8.09 -1.27 -8.07
N LEU A 118 8.16 -2.40 -7.39
CA LEU A 118 8.17 -3.70 -8.04
C LEU A 118 6.84 -4.00 -8.73
N PRO A 119 6.89 -4.47 -9.99
CA PRO A 119 5.69 -4.52 -10.82
C PRO A 119 4.72 -5.62 -10.46
N THR A 120 5.10 -6.62 -9.69
CA THR A 120 4.29 -7.81 -9.66
C THR A 120 3.77 -8.19 -8.33
N THR A 121 3.97 -7.55 -7.36
CA THR A 121 3.63 -8.04 -6.08
C THR A 121 4.75 -7.72 -5.17
N TRP A 122 4.49 -6.83 -4.52
CA TRP A 122 5.09 -6.63 -3.27
C TRP A 122 5.27 -7.87 -2.44
N LEU A 123 4.86 -8.97 -2.97
CA LEU A 123 4.54 -10.05 -2.12
C LEU A 123 4.90 -11.32 -2.78
N VAL A 124 6.06 -11.58 -2.71
CA VAL A 124 6.53 -12.93 -2.91
C VAL A 124 6.70 -13.61 -1.58
#